data_5571e6ded566fffb12118640679476bc
#
_entry.id   5571e6ded566fffb12118640679476bc
#
_cell.length_a   1.000
_cell.length_b   1.000
_cell.length_c   1.000
_cell.angle_alpha   90.00
_cell.angle_beta   90.00
_cell.angle_gamma   90.00
#
_symmetry.space_group_name_H-M   'P 1'
#
loop_
_entity.id
_entity.type
_entity.pdbx_description
1 polymer ?
#
loop_
_entity_poly.entity_id
_entity_poly.type
_entity_poly.pdbx_seq_one_letter_code
_entity_poly.pdbx_strand_id
1 'polypeptide(L)'
;MTEMVEIRPLAPNSWPDLCALFGRNGANSGCWCMWWRESANEWAEGNNANRERFEQVVTSGEPTGLLAYADGNPVGWCAVAPREAYPRLFRSPHLKPADPDESGVWSVSCFFIKRTHRRQGLRRTLLDAAVDHAGRMGAAVVEGYPVDTREKPSGDLFTGTVDLFLEAGFAEHIARGGRRIVMRRRP
;
A
#
# COMPACT_ATOMS: atom_id res chain seq x y z
N MET A 1 -15.74 21.80 11.53
CA MET A 1 -16.38 20.47 11.51
C MET A 1 -15.33 19.50 11.00
N THR A 2 -15.01 18.47 11.77
CA THR A 2 -14.06 17.43 11.33
C THR A 2 -14.77 16.58 10.29
N GLU A 3 -14.27 16.59 9.06
CA GLU A 3 -14.80 15.76 7.98
C GLU A 3 -14.73 14.28 8.40
N MET A 4 -15.85 13.57 8.34
CA MET A 4 -15.90 12.15 8.71
C MET A 4 -15.26 11.33 7.59
N VAL A 5 -14.14 10.68 7.89
CA VAL A 5 -13.48 9.76 6.96
C VAL A 5 -14.01 8.36 7.23
N GLU A 6 -14.55 7.71 6.21
CA GLU A 6 -14.92 6.32 6.22
C GLU A 6 -13.89 5.50 5.44
N ILE A 7 -13.48 4.34 5.98
CA ILE A 7 -12.50 3.45 5.32
C ILE A 7 -13.16 2.09 5.07
N ARG A 8 -13.09 1.62 3.82
CA ARG A 8 -13.69 0.35 3.37
C ARG A 8 -12.68 -0.46 2.55
N PRO A 9 -12.72 -1.81 2.62
CA PRO A 9 -11.99 -2.65 1.67
C PRO A 9 -12.43 -2.38 0.22
N LEU A 10 -11.48 -2.39 -0.69
CA LEU A 10 -11.80 -2.36 -2.12
C LEU A 10 -12.48 -3.68 -2.51
N ALA A 11 -13.61 -3.56 -3.15
CA ALA A 11 -14.41 -4.65 -3.66
C ALA A 11 -14.76 -4.41 -5.14
N PRO A 12 -15.21 -5.42 -5.90
CA PRO A 12 -15.54 -5.25 -7.31
C PRO A 12 -16.53 -4.11 -7.59
N ASN A 13 -17.53 -3.91 -6.71
CA ASN A 13 -18.52 -2.85 -6.85
C ASN A 13 -17.98 -1.44 -6.57
N SER A 14 -16.84 -1.31 -5.89
CA SER A 14 -16.14 -0.03 -5.64
C SER A 14 -14.94 0.22 -6.57
N TRP A 15 -14.73 -0.63 -7.59
CA TRP A 15 -13.74 -0.40 -8.64
C TRP A 15 -13.85 0.97 -9.33
N PRO A 16 -15.07 1.46 -9.68
CA PRO A 16 -15.22 2.81 -10.23
C PRO A 16 -14.69 3.92 -9.32
N ASP A 17 -14.80 3.76 -7.99
CA ASP A 17 -14.31 4.75 -7.02
C ASP A 17 -12.77 4.80 -7.03
N LEU A 18 -12.11 3.65 -7.11
CA LEU A 18 -10.66 3.60 -7.27
C LEU A 18 -10.22 4.25 -8.58
N CYS A 19 -10.94 3.99 -9.68
CA CYS A 19 -10.68 4.63 -10.97
C CYS A 19 -10.82 6.16 -10.88
N ALA A 20 -11.84 6.65 -10.19
CA ALA A 20 -12.05 8.08 -9.97
C ALA A 20 -10.92 8.71 -9.12
N LEU A 21 -10.44 7.98 -8.08
CA LEU A 21 -9.35 8.43 -7.23
C LEU A 21 -8.02 8.47 -7.99
N PHE A 22 -7.68 7.44 -8.73
CA PHE A 22 -6.41 7.31 -9.46
C PHE A 22 -6.36 8.18 -10.72
N GLY A 23 -7.52 8.46 -11.31
CA GLY A 23 -7.66 9.27 -12.51
C GLY A 23 -6.97 8.65 -13.74
N ARG A 24 -6.86 9.45 -14.80
CA ARG A 24 -6.26 9.02 -16.08
C ARG A 24 -4.80 8.56 -15.95
N ASN A 25 -4.08 9.05 -14.94
CA ASN A 25 -2.66 8.73 -14.73
C ASN A 25 -2.44 7.48 -13.88
N GLY A 26 -3.49 6.75 -13.50
CA GLY A 26 -3.39 5.52 -12.73
C GLY A 26 -2.63 5.68 -11.41
N ALA A 27 -3.03 6.67 -10.60
CA ALA A 27 -2.35 7.18 -9.41
C ALA A 27 -1.03 7.90 -9.77
N ASN A 28 0.06 7.17 -9.92
CA ASN A 28 1.37 7.72 -10.30
C ASN A 28 1.95 6.90 -11.45
N SER A 29 2.25 7.57 -12.56
CA SER A 29 2.92 6.98 -13.74
C SER A 29 2.27 5.71 -14.29
N GLY A 30 0.95 5.58 -14.21
CA GLY A 30 0.23 4.41 -14.69
C GLY A 30 0.44 3.15 -13.85
N CYS A 31 0.81 3.31 -12.59
CA CYS A 31 1.19 2.19 -11.72
C CYS A 31 0.02 1.26 -11.39
N TRP A 32 -1.20 1.79 -11.15
CA TRP A 32 -2.37 1.02 -10.68
C TRP A 32 -2.05 0.03 -9.55
N CYS A 33 -1.07 0.35 -8.68
CA CYS A 33 -0.55 -0.52 -7.62
C CYS A 33 0.02 -1.86 -8.07
N MET A 34 0.39 -1.98 -9.36
CA MET A 34 0.99 -3.20 -9.92
C MET A 34 2.51 -3.27 -9.75
N TRP A 35 3.18 -2.18 -9.34
CA TRP A 35 4.64 -2.16 -9.19
C TRP A 35 5.21 -3.32 -8.36
N TRP A 36 4.59 -3.68 -7.25
CA TRP A 36 5.07 -4.78 -6.41
C TRP A 36 4.53 -6.15 -6.81
N ARG A 37 3.45 -6.17 -7.62
CA ARG A 37 2.76 -7.40 -8.04
C ARG A 37 3.37 -8.02 -9.29
N GLU A 38 4.04 -7.26 -10.13
CA GLU A 38 4.53 -7.65 -11.44
C GLU A 38 6.05 -7.61 -11.58
N SER A 39 6.58 -8.27 -12.62
CA SER A 39 7.94 -8.05 -13.08
C SER A 39 8.11 -6.64 -13.66
N ALA A 40 9.38 -6.22 -13.84
CA ALA A 40 9.65 -4.91 -14.44
C ALA A 40 9.14 -4.80 -15.88
N ASN A 41 9.21 -5.90 -16.65
CA ASN A 41 8.76 -5.94 -18.05
C ASN A 41 7.24 -5.84 -18.15
N GLU A 42 6.49 -6.61 -17.36
CA GLU A 42 5.03 -6.55 -17.32
C GLU A 42 4.55 -5.16 -16.91
N TRP A 43 5.11 -4.60 -15.85
CA TRP A 43 4.75 -3.25 -15.40
C TRP A 43 5.04 -2.18 -16.46
N ALA A 44 6.11 -2.36 -17.26
CA ALA A 44 6.51 -1.43 -18.31
C ALA A 44 5.57 -1.43 -19.53
N GLU A 45 4.63 -2.37 -19.65
CA GLU A 45 3.58 -2.36 -20.69
C GLU A 45 2.62 -1.17 -20.51
N GLY A 46 2.60 -0.54 -19.35
CA GLY A 46 2.06 0.78 -19.11
C GLY A 46 0.65 0.83 -18.55
N ASN A 47 0.12 2.04 -18.54
CA ASN A 47 -1.08 2.43 -17.80
C ASN A 47 -2.31 1.52 -18.04
N ASN A 48 -2.64 1.27 -19.30
CA ASN A 48 -3.86 0.48 -19.64
C ASN A 48 -3.69 -0.98 -19.21
N ALA A 49 -2.55 -1.59 -19.51
CA ALA A 49 -2.26 -2.97 -19.14
C ALA A 49 -2.26 -3.15 -17.61
N ASN A 50 -1.62 -2.26 -16.88
CA ASN A 50 -1.60 -2.28 -15.41
C ASN A 50 -3.01 -2.12 -14.82
N ARG A 51 -3.84 -1.25 -15.42
CA ARG A 51 -5.23 -1.06 -15.01
C ARG A 51 -6.04 -2.34 -15.18
N GLU A 52 -5.98 -2.96 -16.37
CA GLU A 52 -6.72 -4.18 -16.68
C GLU A 52 -6.33 -5.34 -15.75
N ARG A 53 -5.03 -5.52 -15.49
CA ARG A 53 -4.54 -6.56 -14.58
C ARG A 53 -4.98 -6.32 -13.14
N PHE A 54 -4.94 -5.06 -12.67
CA PHE A 54 -5.40 -4.76 -11.32
C PHE A 54 -6.92 -4.95 -11.18
N GLU A 55 -7.69 -4.62 -12.21
CA GLU A 55 -9.14 -4.90 -12.26
C GLU A 55 -9.43 -6.40 -12.15
N GLN A 56 -8.63 -7.24 -12.81
CA GLN A 56 -8.74 -8.70 -12.69
C GLN A 56 -8.46 -9.18 -11.26
N VAL A 57 -7.43 -8.66 -10.60
CA VAL A 57 -7.13 -8.97 -9.19
C VAL A 57 -8.29 -8.56 -8.28
N VAL A 58 -8.86 -7.38 -8.46
CA VAL A 58 -10.01 -6.91 -7.68
C VAL A 58 -11.23 -7.80 -7.93
N THR A 59 -11.47 -8.15 -9.18
CA THR A 59 -12.62 -9.01 -9.59
C THR A 59 -12.51 -10.43 -9.07
N SER A 60 -11.29 -10.96 -8.89
CA SER A 60 -11.07 -12.28 -8.30
C SER A 60 -11.46 -12.36 -6.82
N GLY A 61 -11.67 -11.21 -6.17
CA GLY A 61 -12.00 -11.13 -4.75
C GLY A 61 -10.79 -11.25 -3.82
N GLU A 62 -9.58 -11.24 -4.35
CA GLU A 62 -8.37 -11.21 -3.53
C GLU A 62 -8.26 -9.90 -2.74
N PRO A 63 -7.71 -9.94 -1.51
CA PRO A 63 -7.42 -8.73 -0.77
C PRO A 63 -6.43 -7.84 -1.54
N THR A 64 -6.77 -6.57 -1.71
CA THR A 64 -5.95 -5.60 -2.45
C THR A 64 -5.62 -4.36 -1.66
N GLY A 65 -6.55 -3.87 -0.84
CA GLY A 65 -6.35 -2.67 -0.05
C GLY A 65 -7.64 -2.01 0.40
N LEU A 66 -7.49 -0.79 0.92
CA LEU A 66 -8.55 0.00 1.53
C LEU A 66 -8.71 1.34 0.82
N LEU A 67 -9.96 1.75 0.59
CA LEU A 67 -10.35 3.08 0.14
C LEU A 67 -10.81 3.93 1.34
N ALA A 68 -10.35 5.17 1.40
CA ALA A 68 -10.86 6.18 2.30
C ALA A 68 -11.79 7.12 1.55
N TYR A 69 -12.93 7.40 2.16
CA TYR A 69 -13.97 8.29 1.65
C TYR A 69 -14.16 9.47 2.60
N ALA A 70 -14.34 10.66 2.03
CA ALA A 70 -14.74 11.85 2.71
C ALA A 70 -15.99 12.40 2.02
N ASP A 71 -17.08 12.60 2.77
CA ASP A 71 -18.40 12.98 2.24
C ASP A 71 -18.85 12.13 1.02
N GLY A 72 -18.59 10.81 1.10
CA GLY A 72 -18.93 9.85 0.05
C GLY A 72 -18.00 9.84 -1.17
N ASN A 73 -16.98 10.69 -1.22
CA ASN A 73 -16.01 10.75 -2.31
C ASN A 73 -14.72 10.00 -1.96
N PRO A 74 -14.13 9.22 -2.87
CA PRO A 74 -12.85 8.56 -2.62
C PRO A 74 -11.72 9.59 -2.58
N VAL A 75 -10.97 9.60 -1.47
CA VAL A 75 -9.90 10.58 -1.20
C VAL A 75 -8.56 9.96 -0.85
N GLY A 76 -8.52 8.66 -0.55
CA GLY A 76 -7.30 7.95 -0.19
C GLY A 76 -7.34 6.47 -0.48
N TRP A 77 -6.17 5.90 -0.64
CA TRP A 77 -5.92 4.49 -0.89
C TRP A 77 -4.74 3.99 -0.07
N CYS A 78 -4.85 2.77 0.43
CA CYS A 78 -3.76 2.01 1.03
C CYS A 78 -3.78 0.58 0.48
N ALA A 79 -2.73 0.19 -0.24
CA ALA A 79 -2.56 -1.19 -0.67
C ALA A 79 -2.11 -2.06 0.50
N VAL A 80 -2.91 -3.05 0.86
CA VAL A 80 -2.64 -4.03 1.91
C VAL A 80 -3.17 -5.40 1.49
N ALA A 81 -2.30 -6.40 1.49
CA ALA A 81 -2.61 -7.77 1.08
C ALA A 81 -1.61 -8.76 1.71
N PRO A 82 -1.87 -10.08 1.65
CA PRO A 82 -0.85 -11.09 1.96
C PRO A 82 0.46 -10.80 1.21
N ARG A 83 1.61 -10.99 1.88
CA ARG A 83 2.94 -10.67 1.31
C ARG A 83 3.20 -11.38 -0.02
N GLU A 84 2.66 -12.58 -0.18
CA GLU A 84 2.76 -13.41 -1.39
C GLU A 84 2.18 -12.72 -2.63
N ALA A 85 1.24 -11.78 -2.45
CA ALA A 85 0.70 -10.98 -3.53
C ALA A 85 1.72 -10.01 -4.16
N TYR A 86 2.90 -9.89 -3.57
CA TYR A 86 3.94 -8.93 -3.96
C TYR A 86 5.28 -9.61 -4.30
N PRO A 87 5.37 -10.41 -5.38
CA PRO A 87 6.55 -11.20 -5.73
C PRO A 87 7.81 -10.37 -5.95
N ARG A 88 7.69 -9.09 -6.27
CA ARG A 88 8.86 -8.19 -6.40
C ARG A 88 9.58 -7.96 -5.07
N LEU A 89 8.89 -8.04 -3.93
CA LEU A 89 9.52 -7.96 -2.61
C LEU A 89 10.56 -9.09 -2.42
N PHE A 90 10.21 -10.31 -2.81
CA PHE A 90 11.09 -11.49 -2.69
C PHE A 90 12.36 -11.40 -3.54
N ARG A 91 12.32 -10.62 -4.61
CA ARG A 91 13.44 -10.39 -5.52
C ARG A 91 14.28 -9.17 -5.17
N SER A 92 13.80 -8.34 -4.23
CA SER A 92 14.52 -7.13 -3.83
C SER A 92 15.71 -7.45 -2.95
N PRO A 93 16.92 -7.00 -3.27
CA PRO A 93 18.11 -7.24 -2.42
C PRO A 93 17.97 -6.61 -1.04
N HIS A 94 17.19 -5.53 -0.90
CA HIS A 94 17.03 -4.79 0.34
C HIS A 94 15.78 -5.19 1.14
N LEU A 95 14.69 -5.61 0.47
CA LEU A 95 13.38 -5.84 1.08
C LEU A 95 12.97 -7.32 1.16
N LYS A 96 13.74 -8.23 0.55
CA LYS A 96 13.41 -9.65 0.56
C LYS A 96 13.23 -10.16 2.00
N PRO A 97 12.22 -11.01 2.25
CA PRO A 97 12.01 -11.62 3.55
C PRO A 97 13.26 -12.27 4.11
N ALA A 98 13.42 -12.25 5.43
CA ALA A 98 14.45 -13.07 6.10
C ALA A 98 14.08 -14.56 6.03
N ASP A 99 12.78 -14.84 6.20
CA ASP A 99 12.18 -16.15 6.00
C ASP A 99 11.10 -16.03 4.91
N PRO A 100 11.34 -16.53 3.69
CA PRO A 100 10.37 -16.47 2.61
C PRO A 100 9.15 -17.36 2.84
N ASP A 101 9.26 -18.40 3.68
CA ASP A 101 8.20 -19.36 3.96
C ASP A 101 7.34 -18.97 5.19
N GLU A 102 7.67 -17.87 5.86
CA GLU A 102 6.90 -17.35 7.00
C GLU A 102 5.47 -17.01 6.55
N SER A 103 4.49 -17.71 7.10
CA SER A 103 3.07 -17.53 6.79
C SER A 103 2.40 -16.45 7.66
N GLY A 104 1.24 -15.96 7.20
CA GLY A 104 0.46 -14.98 7.95
C GLY A 104 1.05 -13.58 7.95
N VAL A 105 1.97 -13.29 7.03
CA VAL A 105 2.55 -11.96 6.85
C VAL A 105 1.71 -11.18 5.83
N TRP A 106 1.23 -10.01 6.24
CA TRP A 106 0.57 -9.05 5.35
C TRP A 106 1.47 -7.85 5.11
N SER A 107 1.34 -7.25 3.94
CA SER A 107 2.20 -6.14 3.50
C SER A 107 1.38 -4.91 3.17
N VAL A 108 1.75 -3.77 3.77
CA VAL A 108 1.33 -2.43 3.36
C VAL A 108 2.37 -1.90 2.39
N SER A 109 2.00 -1.82 1.11
CA SER A 109 2.96 -1.60 0.02
C SER A 109 2.88 -0.24 -0.67
N CYS A 110 1.74 0.46 -0.55
CA CYS A 110 1.52 1.72 -1.26
C CYS A 110 0.44 2.57 -0.59
N PHE A 111 0.63 3.89 -0.64
CA PHE A 111 -0.39 4.88 -0.30
C PHE A 111 -0.60 5.84 -1.47
N PHE A 112 -1.85 6.21 -1.71
CA PHE A 112 -2.21 7.32 -2.57
C PHE A 112 -3.23 8.21 -1.87
N ILE A 113 -2.94 9.50 -1.74
CA ILE A 113 -3.84 10.47 -1.12
C ILE A 113 -4.12 11.57 -2.14
N LYS A 114 -5.40 11.84 -2.37
CA LYS A 114 -5.87 12.95 -3.20
C LYS A 114 -5.22 14.26 -2.75
N ARG A 115 -4.75 15.07 -3.68
CA ARG A 115 -3.97 16.29 -3.36
C ARG A 115 -4.65 17.19 -2.34
N THR A 116 -5.97 17.32 -2.41
CA THR A 116 -6.79 18.15 -1.52
C THR A 116 -6.84 17.65 -0.07
N HIS A 117 -6.52 16.38 0.18
CA HIS A 117 -6.60 15.72 1.50
C HIS A 117 -5.23 15.33 2.05
N ARG A 118 -4.14 15.82 1.43
CA ARG A 118 -2.78 15.62 1.95
C ARG A 118 -2.52 16.47 3.17
N ARG A 119 -1.57 16.03 4.03
CA ARG A 119 -1.14 16.74 5.26
C ARG A 119 -2.24 16.88 6.33
N GLN A 120 -3.27 16.03 6.29
CA GLN A 120 -4.39 16.00 7.22
C GLN A 120 -4.43 14.70 8.05
N GLY A 121 -3.31 13.97 8.13
CA GLY A 121 -3.22 12.73 8.89
C GLY A 121 -3.80 11.48 8.20
N LEU A 122 -4.46 11.62 7.04
CA LEU A 122 -5.17 10.52 6.38
C LEU A 122 -4.31 9.29 6.10
N ARG A 123 -3.00 9.48 5.80
CA ARG A 123 -2.09 8.35 5.59
C ARG A 123 -1.92 7.52 6.88
N ARG A 124 -1.86 8.17 8.04
CA ARG A 124 -1.78 7.51 9.33
C ARG A 124 -3.08 6.74 9.62
N THR A 125 -4.23 7.35 9.41
CA THR A 125 -5.54 6.70 9.58
C THR A 125 -5.68 5.47 8.68
N LEU A 126 -5.23 5.55 7.42
CA LEU A 126 -5.21 4.42 6.50
C LEU A 126 -4.26 3.31 6.95
N LEU A 127 -3.08 3.65 7.48
CA LEU A 127 -2.13 2.67 7.99
C LEU A 127 -2.69 1.91 9.19
N ASP A 128 -3.29 2.60 10.16
CA ASP A 128 -3.91 1.96 11.32
C ASP A 128 -5.08 1.06 10.88
N ALA A 129 -5.93 1.55 9.98
CA ALA A 129 -7.02 0.74 9.41
C ALA A 129 -6.53 -0.49 8.63
N ALA A 130 -5.38 -0.38 7.94
CA ALA A 130 -4.77 -1.51 7.23
C ALA A 130 -4.28 -2.59 8.19
N VAL A 131 -3.68 -2.21 9.32
CA VAL A 131 -3.26 -3.14 10.38
C VAL A 131 -4.47 -3.86 10.97
N ASP A 132 -5.52 -3.11 11.32
CA ASP A 132 -6.75 -3.68 11.87
C ASP A 132 -7.46 -4.61 10.86
N HIS A 133 -7.48 -4.24 9.58
CA HIS A 133 -8.04 -5.06 8.51
C HIS A 133 -7.26 -6.37 8.36
N ALA A 134 -5.94 -6.30 8.25
CA ALA A 134 -5.08 -7.48 8.16
C ALA A 134 -5.28 -8.41 9.36
N GLY A 135 -5.38 -7.88 10.58
CA GLY A 135 -5.66 -8.65 11.80
C GLY A 135 -7.00 -9.38 11.72
N ARG A 136 -8.07 -8.71 11.29
CA ARG A 136 -9.38 -9.36 11.09
C ARG A 136 -9.35 -10.45 10.01
N MET A 137 -8.44 -10.35 9.05
CA MET A 137 -8.20 -11.35 8.00
C MET A 137 -7.23 -12.45 8.42
N GLY A 138 -6.78 -12.47 9.68
CA GLY A 138 -5.93 -13.53 10.25
C GLY A 138 -4.42 -13.28 10.09
N ALA A 139 -3.98 -12.06 9.81
CA ALA A 139 -2.55 -11.74 9.79
C ALA A 139 -1.91 -11.96 11.17
N ALA A 140 -0.77 -12.62 11.21
CA ALA A 140 0.07 -12.74 12.41
C ALA A 140 0.96 -11.50 12.58
N VAL A 141 1.36 -10.89 11.46
CA VAL A 141 2.20 -9.70 11.43
C VAL A 141 1.92 -8.87 10.16
N VAL A 142 2.04 -7.56 10.27
CA VAL A 142 1.97 -6.62 9.15
C VAL A 142 3.35 -6.02 8.91
N GLU A 143 3.82 -6.09 7.68
CA GLU A 143 5.04 -5.44 7.20
C GLU A 143 4.71 -4.16 6.44
N GLY A 144 5.61 -3.19 6.54
CA GLY A 144 5.65 -2.02 5.67
C GLY A 144 7.07 -1.75 5.20
N TYR A 145 7.17 -0.94 4.14
CA TYR A 145 8.44 -0.70 3.43
C TYR A 145 8.73 0.80 3.29
N PRO A 146 8.73 1.55 4.42
CA PRO A 146 8.89 3.00 4.38
C PRO A 146 10.26 3.41 3.86
N VAL A 147 10.30 4.63 3.30
CA VAL A 147 11.54 5.29 2.93
C VAL A 147 12.20 5.84 4.18
N ASP A 148 13.48 5.55 4.34
CA ASP A 148 14.30 6.21 5.35
C ASP A 148 14.69 7.61 4.85
N THR A 149 14.00 8.63 5.36
CA THR A 149 14.21 10.04 5.00
C THR A 149 15.27 10.71 5.85
N ARG A 150 15.81 10.02 6.88
CA ARG A 150 16.84 10.56 7.79
C ARG A 150 18.13 10.84 7.04
N GLU A 151 18.46 10.05 6.03
CA GLU A 151 19.69 10.22 5.27
C GLU A 151 19.52 11.04 3.98
N LYS A 152 18.36 10.94 3.31
CA LYS A 152 18.09 11.65 2.04
C LYS A 152 16.62 12.01 1.91
N PRO A 153 16.26 13.29 1.72
CA PRO A 153 14.91 13.66 1.33
C PRO A 153 14.53 12.98 0.02
N SER A 154 13.32 12.41 -0.02
CA SER A 154 12.85 11.66 -1.17
C SER A 154 11.50 12.16 -1.66
N GLY A 155 11.38 12.39 -2.97
CA GLY A 155 10.09 12.66 -3.63
C GLY A 155 9.20 11.43 -3.80
N ASP A 156 9.74 10.21 -3.61
CA ASP A 156 9.07 8.94 -3.85
C ASP A 156 8.62 8.30 -2.53
N LEU A 157 7.58 8.89 -1.93
CA LEU A 157 7.07 8.52 -0.61
C LEU A 157 5.78 7.68 -0.67
N PHE A 158 5.53 6.98 -1.77
CA PHE A 158 4.30 6.19 -1.90
C PHE A 158 4.24 4.99 -0.92
N THR A 159 5.38 4.52 -0.42
CA THR A 159 5.44 3.48 0.62
C THR A 159 5.39 4.03 2.05
N GLY A 160 5.31 5.35 2.22
CA GLY A 160 5.36 6.02 3.52
C GLY A 160 6.78 6.34 3.99
N THR A 161 6.88 6.92 5.17
CA THR A 161 8.15 7.28 5.82
C THR A 161 8.35 6.48 7.10
N VAL A 162 9.61 6.33 7.54
CA VAL A 162 9.93 5.63 8.80
C VAL A 162 9.20 6.26 9.98
N ASP A 163 9.15 7.59 10.08
CA ASP A 163 8.46 8.29 11.18
C ASP A 163 6.97 7.94 11.24
N LEU A 164 6.29 7.90 10.07
CA LEU A 164 4.89 7.49 10.00
C LEU A 164 4.67 6.08 10.59
N PHE A 165 5.54 5.14 10.26
CA PHE A 165 5.44 3.76 10.75
C PHE A 165 5.81 3.64 12.22
N LEU A 166 6.83 4.36 12.70
CA LEU A 166 7.18 4.42 14.14
C LEU A 166 6.01 4.95 14.95
N GLU A 167 5.43 6.07 14.55
CA GLU A 167 4.24 6.64 15.19
C GLU A 167 3.05 5.67 15.19
N ALA A 168 2.93 4.84 14.17
CA ALA A 168 1.93 3.77 14.08
C ALA A 168 2.29 2.51 14.88
N GLY A 169 3.38 2.51 15.66
CA GLY A 169 3.77 1.39 16.51
C GLY A 169 4.50 0.25 15.79
N PHE A 170 4.98 0.49 14.57
CA PHE A 170 5.88 -0.44 13.89
C PHE A 170 7.30 -0.32 14.45
N ALA A 171 8.01 -1.43 14.46
CA ALA A 171 9.45 -1.48 14.76
C ALA A 171 10.25 -1.87 13.52
N GLU A 172 11.49 -1.41 13.45
CA GLU A 172 12.43 -1.84 12.41
C GLU A 172 12.67 -3.34 12.50
N HIS A 173 12.62 -4.02 11.36
CA HIS A 173 12.83 -5.46 11.25
C HIS A 173 14.07 -5.79 10.41
N ILE A 174 14.20 -5.17 9.24
CA ILE A 174 15.33 -5.38 8.33
C ILE A 174 15.78 -4.04 7.74
N ALA A 175 17.08 -3.73 7.90
CA ALA A 175 17.76 -2.64 7.21
C ALA A 175 19.01 -3.17 6.54
N ARG A 176 19.06 -3.17 5.20
CA ARG A 176 20.18 -3.68 4.39
C ARG A 176 20.82 -2.59 3.54
N GLY A 177 20.86 -1.34 4.04
CA GLY A 177 21.51 -0.21 3.37
C GLY A 177 20.79 0.30 2.12
N GLY A 178 19.57 -0.14 1.86
CA GLY A 178 18.73 0.38 0.79
C GLY A 178 17.98 1.64 1.23
N ARG A 179 17.35 2.31 0.26
CA ARG A 179 16.51 3.50 0.49
C ARG A 179 15.26 3.21 1.34
N ARG A 180 14.81 1.96 1.37
CA ARG A 180 13.67 1.49 2.16
C ARG A 180 14.14 0.43 3.15
N ILE A 181 13.47 0.41 4.29
CA ILE A 181 13.65 -0.62 5.32
C ILE A 181 12.36 -1.41 5.49
N VAL A 182 12.45 -2.60 6.06
CA VAL A 182 11.29 -3.38 6.44
C VAL A 182 10.95 -3.09 7.89
N MET A 183 9.73 -2.67 8.14
CA MET A 183 9.20 -2.45 9.48
C MET A 183 8.02 -3.39 9.73
N ARG A 184 7.83 -3.82 10.99
CA ARG A 184 6.79 -4.77 11.39
C ARG A 184 5.99 -4.27 12.58
N ARG A 185 4.71 -4.67 12.60
CA ARG A 185 3.80 -4.54 13.74
C ARG A 185 2.88 -5.77 13.79
N ARG A 186 2.57 -6.23 14.99
CA ARG A 186 1.46 -7.19 15.18
C ARG A 186 0.14 -6.42 15.20
N PRO A 187 -0.92 -6.99 14.60
CA PRO A 187 -2.27 -6.39 14.67
C PRO A 187 -2.82 -6.29 16.08
#